data_e4ca355d5b2c3a65be5c9ed95c263291
#
_entry.id   e4ca355d5b2c3a65be5c9ed95c263291
#
_cell.length_a   1.000
_cell.length_b   1.000
_cell.length_c   1.000
_cell.angle_alpha   90.00
_cell.angle_beta   90.00
_cell.angle_gamma   90.00
#
_symmetry.space_group_name_H-M   'P 1'
#
loop_
_entity.id
_entity.type
_entity.pdbx_description
1 polymer ?
#
loop_
_entity_poly.entity_id
_entity_poly.type
_entity_poly.pdbx_seq_one_letter_code
_entity_poly.pdbx_strand_id
1 'polypeptide(L)'
;MAAPTVAFVAQEMHLKGNDYLAAMRANNKYQMRKAFSKDQIHCPRFAKISSLVEADFSSWLFPLIVKPCDRSGSLGVSLVRNAEELHDGIDHALDCSFKQEAIVEEYIEGREISVEFISFKGRHYPLAITDKVTTGSPHFVELEHHQPAGLSSLQYEMINAETKKALDALGITEGASHTEYRINGNGDIYIIELGARMGGDFIGSDLVRLSTGYDFVKGVIEVALGEFKKPVFSKHAFSGVYFLSKETERLLPFFEHPTSVPGIIRSELMNRDLKYVHCSAERSGYIIYQSDKRVII
;
A
#
# COMPACT_ATOMS: atom_id res chain seq x y z
N MET A 1 2.32 -12.96 0.60
CA MET A 1 1.96 -12.89 2.04
C MET A 1 3.03 -13.49 2.93
N ALA A 2 4.27 -13.01 2.79
CA ALA A 2 5.40 -13.58 3.52
C ALA A 2 5.47 -13.14 4.99
N ALA A 3 4.93 -11.96 5.36
CA ALA A 3 5.13 -11.39 6.69
C ALA A 3 4.71 -12.32 7.86
N PRO A 4 3.52 -12.98 7.86
CA PRO A 4 3.19 -13.93 8.91
C PRO A 4 4.11 -15.15 8.97
N THR A 5 4.51 -15.68 7.80
CA THR A 5 5.45 -16.82 7.75
C THR A 5 6.82 -16.43 8.29
N VAL A 6 7.32 -15.25 7.92
CA VAL A 6 8.58 -14.72 8.44
C VAL A 6 8.51 -14.54 9.97
N ALA A 7 7.42 -13.95 10.47
CA ALA A 7 7.22 -13.77 11.91
C ALA A 7 7.15 -15.10 12.66
N PHE A 8 6.42 -16.09 12.13
CA PHE A 8 6.37 -17.44 12.70
C PHE A 8 7.74 -18.09 12.78
N VAL A 9 8.48 -18.11 11.67
CA VAL A 9 9.82 -18.71 11.63
C VAL A 9 10.79 -17.98 12.59
N ALA A 10 10.73 -16.65 12.61
CA ALA A 10 11.57 -15.87 13.53
C ALA A 10 11.25 -16.21 15.00
N GLN A 11 9.99 -16.35 15.35
CA GLN A 11 9.56 -16.72 16.71
C GLN A 11 10.03 -18.11 17.10
N GLU A 12 9.82 -19.14 16.24
CA GLU A 12 10.24 -20.51 16.50
C GLU A 12 11.77 -20.66 16.58
N MET A 13 12.49 -19.83 15.84
CA MET A 13 13.96 -19.83 15.85
C MET A 13 14.59 -18.87 16.88
N HIS A 14 13.77 -18.20 17.70
CA HIS A 14 14.20 -17.19 18.67
C HIS A 14 14.99 -16.02 18.03
N LEU A 15 14.65 -15.67 16.77
CA LEU A 15 15.21 -14.54 16.05
C LEU A 15 14.41 -13.27 16.31
N LYS A 16 15.01 -12.12 16.01
CA LYS A 16 14.30 -10.82 16.07
C LYS A 16 13.28 -10.72 14.94
N GLY A 17 12.11 -10.24 15.28
CA GLY A 17 10.99 -10.04 14.33
C GLY A 17 9.74 -9.60 15.06
N ASN A 18 8.70 -9.36 14.30
CA ASN A 18 7.38 -9.11 14.86
C ASN A 18 6.80 -10.37 15.50
N ASP A 19 5.95 -10.18 16.51
CA ASP A 19 5.10 -11.25 17.02
C ASP A 19 4.23 -11.84 15.90
N TYR A 20 4.06 -13.17 15.89
CA TYR A 20 3.29 -13.86 14.85
C TYR A 20 1.83 -13.37 14.78
N LEU A 21 1.19 -13.18 15.94
CA LEU A 21 -0.20 -12.71 15.98
C LEU A 21 -0.31 -11.25 15.51
N ALA A 22 0.70 -10.42 15.76
CA ALA A 22 0.77 -9.06 15.23
C ALA A 22 0.86 -9.07 13.69
N ALA A 23 1.74 -9.88 13.13
CA ALA A 23 1.86 -10.06 11.69
C ALA A 23 0.58 -10.63 11.05
N MET A 24 -0.10 -11.56 11.74
CA MET A 24 -1.39 -12.08 11.30
C MET A 24 -2.49 -11.02 11.31
N ARG A 25 -2.55 -10.15 12.35
CA ARG A 25 -3.50 -9.01 12.39
C ARG A 25 -3.27 -8.05 11.23
N ALA A 26 -2.02 -7.73 10.94
CA ALA A 26 -1.64 -6.87 9.81
C ALA A 26 -1.91 -7.51 8.43
N ASN A 27 -2.06 -8.83 8.36
CA ASN A 27 -2.34 -9.56 7.11
C ASN A 27 -3.83 -9.88 6.90
N ASN A 28 -4.68 -9.75 7.91
CA ASN A 28 -6.11 -10.00 7.82
C ASN A 28 -6.89 -8.69 7.96
N LYS A 29 -7.55 -8.27 6.88
CA LYS A 29 -8.23 -6.97 6.81
C LYS A 29 -9.28 -6.77 7.90
N TYR A 30 -10.06 -7.79 8.24
CA TYR A 30 -11.05 -7.68 9.29
C TYR A 30 -10.41 -7.52 10.68
N GLN A 31 -9.38 -8.32 11.00
CA GLN A 31 -8.67 -8.18 12.27
C GLN A 31 -7.98 -6.81 12.38
N MET A 32 -7.42 -6.33 11.28
CA MET A 32 -6.85 -4.98 11.18
C MET A 32 -7.90 -3.91 11.50
N ARG A 33 -9.07 -3.96 10.86
CA ARG A 33 -10.17 -3.03 11.12
C ARG A 33 -10.64 -3.07 12.57
N LYS A 34 -10.73 -4.27 13.17
CA LYS A 34 -11.07 -4.41 14.60
C LYS A 34 -10.05 -3.71 15.50
N ALA A 35 -8.77 -3.86 15.23
CA ALA A 35 -7.72 -3.18 15.99
C ALA A 35 -7.83 -1.66 15.82
N PHE A 36 -8.01 -1.17 14.61
CA PHE A 36 -8.17 0.25 14.32
C PHE A 36 -9.41 0.85 15.00
N SER A 37 -10.55 0.18 14.93
CA SER A 37 -11.78 0.64 15.57
C SER A 37 -11.65 0.71 17.10
N LYS A 38 -10.98 -0.28 17.72
CA LYS A 38 -10.72 -0.30 19.17
C LYS A 38 -9.91 0.93 19.63
N ASP A 39 -8.92 1.31 18.86
CA ASP A 39 -8.00 2.41 19.18
C ASP A 39 -8.40 3.73 18.50
N GLN A 40 -9.65 3.80 17.99
CA GLN A 40 -10.25 5.00 17.36
C GLN A 40 -9.41 5.56 16.21
N ILE A 41 -8.80 4.67 15.41
CA ILE A 41 -8.08 5.01 14.19
C ILE A 41 -9.09 5.12 13.05
N HIS A 42 -9.02 6.21 12.29
CA HIS A 42 -10.00 6.54 11.27
C HIS A 42 -9.86 5.62 10.05
N CYS A 43 -10.81 4.70 9.88
CA CYS A 43 -10.87 3.76 8.78
C CYS A 43 -12.30 3.69 8.21
N PRO A 44 -12.51 3.14 7.00
CA PRO A 44 -13.85 2.97 6.43
C PRO A 44 -14.77 2.17 7.37
N ARG A 45 -16.07 2.48 7.39
CA ARG A 45 -17.07 1.59 7.99
C ARG A 45 -16.96 0.22 7.35
N PHE A 46 -17.05 -0.86 8.15
CA PHE A 46 -16.79 -2.20 7.65
C PHE A 46 -17.71 -3.24 8.28
N ALA A 47 -17.94 -4.36 7.56
CA ALA A 47 -18.62 -5.54 8.05
C ALA A 47 -17.94 -6.79 7.51
N LYS A 48 -17.81 -7.83 8.36
CA LYS A 48 -17.31 -9.15 7.96
C LYS A 48 -18.46 -9.99 7.41
N ILE A 49 -18.18 -10.74 6.37
CA ILE A 49 -19.11 -11.68 5.73
C ILE A 49 -18.44 -13.06 5.66
N SER A 50 -19.15 -14.07 6.10
CA SER A 50 -18.77 -15.49 5.97
C SER A 50 -19.81 -16.28 5.15
N SER A 51 -21.01 -15.71 4.96
CA SER A 51 -22.04 -16.24 4.07
C SER A 51 -22.98 -15.11 3.62
N LEU A 52 -23.61 -15.26 2.47
CA LEU A 52 -24.60 -14.31 1.92
C LEU A 52 -25.83 -14.10 2.82
N VAL A 53 -26.17 -15.09 3.63
CA VAL A 53 -27.42 -15.10 4.44
C VAL A 53 -27.35 -14.13 5.63
N GLU A 54 -26.16 -13.67 6.02
CA GLU A 54 -25.94 -12.90 7.26
C GLU A 54 -25.91 -11.37 7.08
N ALA A 55 -26.09 -10.87 5.84
CA ALA A 55 -25.73 -9.50 5.52
C ALA A 55 -26.92 -8.59 5.25
N ASP A 56 -27.30 -7.78 6.24
CA ASP A 56 -28.17 -6.64 6.02
C ASP A 56 -27.35 -5.35 5.74
N PHE A 57 -27.33 -4.94 4.47
CA PHE A 57 -26.68 -3.70 4.02
C PHE A 57 -27.68 -2.61 3.65
N SER A 58 -28.95 -2.73 4.04
CA SER A 58 -30.02 -1.76 3.72
C SER A 58 -29.71 -0.33 4.21
N SER A 59 -28.91 -0.18 5.26
CA SER A 59 -28.46 1.10 5.82
C SER A 59 -27.13 1.60 5.29
N TRP A 60 -26.54 0.94 4.26
CA TRP A 60 -25.26 1.32 3.70
C TRP A 60 -25.47 2.13 2.40
N LEU A 61 -24.60 3.12 2.22
CA LEU A 61 -24.60 3.96 1.00
C LEU A 61 -23.62 3.38 -0.02
N PHE A 62 -24.11 3.13 -1.22
CA PHE A 62 -23.23 2.76 -2.34
C PHE A 62 -22.49 3.99 -2.90
N PRO A 63 -21.31 3.79 -3.51
CA PRO A 63 -20.65 2.49 -3.76
C PRO A 63 -19.96 1.91 -2.52
N LEU A 64 -19.78 0.58 -2.52
CA LEU A 64 -19.06 -0.17 -1.49
C LEU A 64 -17.87 -0.91 -2.10
N ILE A 65 -16.89 -1.26 -1.25
CA ILE A 65 -15.80 -2.17 -1.59
C ILE A 65 -16.06 -3.52 -0.94
N VAL A 66 -15.96 -4.58 -1.74
CA VAL A 66 -15.98 -5.97 -1.26
C VAL A 66 -14.62 -6.59 -1.57
N LYS A 67 -14.01 -7.26 -0.59
CA LYS A 67 -12.70 -7.88 -0.76
C LYS A 67 -12.48 -9.05 0.19
N PRO A 68 -11.62 -10.03 -0.18
CA PRO A 68 -11.23 -11.10 0.73
C PRO A 68 -10.49 -10.55 1.95
N CYS A 69 -10.71 -11.13 3.13
CA CYS A 69 -10.01 -10.73 4.35
C CYS A 69 -8.50 -11.03 4.31
N ASP A 70 -8.06 -12.01 3.52
CA ASP A 70 -6.75 -12.65 3.59
C ASP A 70 -5.96 -12.63 2.26
N ARG A 71 -6.33 -11.77 1.31
CA ARG A 71 -5.63 -11.59 0.02
C ARG A 71 -4.97 -10.22 -0.08
N SER A 72 -4.06 -10.09 -1.05
CA SER A 72 -3.34 -8.85 -1.39
C SER A 72 -3.24 -8.67 -2.92
N GLY A 73 -2.78 -7.51 -3.37
CA GLY A 73 -2.63 -7.21 -4.80
C GLY A 73 -3.96 -7.14 -5.52
N SER A 74 -4.96 -6.53 -4.92
CA SER A 74 -6.31 -6.31 -5.46
C SER A 74 -7.06 -7.58 -5.89
N LEU A 75 -6.56 -8.78 -5.55
CA LEU A 75 -7.20 -10.04 -5.91
C LEU A 75 -8.54 -10.20 -5.16
N GLY A 76 -9.63 -10.37 -5.92
CA GLY A 76 -10.98 -10.53 -5.38
C GLY A 76 -11.60 -9.22 -4.85
N VAL A 77 -11.05 -8.06 -5.21
CA VAL A 77 -11.60 -6.75 -4.85
C VAL A 77 -12.64 -6.32 -5.88
N SER A 78 -13.82 -5.92 -5.42
CA SER A 78 -14.90 -5.40 -6.25
C SER A 78 -15.41 -4.06 -5.71
N LEU A 79 -15.56 -3.07 -6.58
CA LEU A 79 -16.34 -1.86 -6.32
C LEU A 79 -17.79 -2.13 -6.78
N VAL A 80 -18.72 -2.10 -5.84
CA VAL A 80 -20.13 -2.45 -6.07
C VAL A 80 -21.01 -1.20 -5.89
N ARG A 81 -21.97 -1.00 -6.78
CA ARG A 81 -22.78 0.22 -6.89
C ARG A 81 -24.25 0.04 -6.52
N ASN A 82 -24.67 -1.21 -6.36
CA ASN A 82 -26.04 -1.60 -6.02
C ASN A 82 -26.07 -2.97 -5.35
N ALA A 83 -27.25 -3.41 -4.91
CA ALA A 83 -27.44 -4.65 -4.20
C ALA A 83 -27.15 -5.91 -5.05
N GLU A 84 -27.41 -5.86 -6.35
CA GLU A 84 -27.12 -6.98 -7.28
C GLU A 84 -25.59 -7.19 -7.40
N GLU A 85 -24.85 -6.11 -7.72
CA GLU A 85 -23.39 -6.13 -7.77
C GLU A 85 -22.77 -6.53 -6.41
N LEU A 86 -23.43 -6.21 -5.29
CA LEU A 86 -22.97 -6.58 -3.95
C LEU A 86 -22.96 -8.10 -3.75
N HIS A 87 -24.01 -8.80 -4.22
CA HIS A 87 -24.08 -10.26 -4.15
C HIS A 87 -22.93 -10.90 -4.95
N ASP A 88 -22.76 -10.50 -6.19
CA ASP A 88 -21.69 -11.01 -7.06
C ASP A 88 -20.30 -10.70 -6.48
N GLY A 89 -20.12 -9.50 -5.92
CA GLY A 89 -18.87 -9.09 -5.28
C GLY A 89 -18.55 -9.91 -4.04
N ILE A 90 -19.56 -10.26 -3.24
CA ILE A 90 -19.37 -11.11 -2.05
C ILE A 90 -18.97 -12.53 -2.48
N ASP A 91 -19.68 -13.13 -3.43
CA ASP A 91 -19.35 -14.47 -3.93
C ASP A 91 -17.93 -14.51 -4.48
N HIS A 92 -17.57 -13.54 -5.32
CA HIS A 92 -16.22 -13.43 -5.86
C HIS A 92 -15.15 -13.30 -4.77
N ALA A 93 -15.40 -12.49 -3.74
CA ALA A 93 -14.45 -12.30 -2.64
C ALA A 93 -14.31 -13.55 -1.76
N LEU A 94 -15.41 -14.28 -1.50
CA LEU A 94 -15.39 -15.52 -0.75
C LEU A 94 -14.62 -16.61 -1.52
N ASP A 95 -14.85 -16.76 -2.82
CA ASP A 95 -14.15 -17.71 -3.67
C ASP A 95 -12.64 -17.44 -3.74
N CYS A 96 -12.24 -16.17 -3.75
CA CYS A 96 -10.84 -15.78 -3.72
C CYS A 96 -10.18 -15.95 -2.34
N SER A 97 -10.94 -15.97 -1.25
CA SER A 97 -10.41 -16.07 0.12
C SER A 97 -9.97 -17.49 0.47
N PHE A 98 -8.81 -17.62 1.14
CA PHE A 98 -8.37 -18.92 1.68
C PHE A 98 -9.28 -19.46 2.77
N LYS A 99 -9.95 -18.58 3.54
CA LYS A 99 -10.80 -18.92 4.67
C LYS A 99 -12.28 -18.75 4.37
N GLN A 100 -12.63 -18.41 3.13
CA GLN A 100 -14.00 -18.03 2.76
C GLN A 100 -14.55 -16.91 3.65
N GLU A 101 -13.74 -15.89 3.88
CA GLU A 101 -14.08 -14.70 4.64
C GLU A 101 -13.88 -13.44 3.77
N ALA A 102 -14.90 -12.62 3.66
CA ALA A 102 -14.88 -11.33 3.00
C ALA A 102 -15.11 -10.19 3.98
N ILE A 103 -14.72 -8.99 3.58
CA ILE A 103 -15.06 -7.75 4.25
C ILE A 103 -15.74 -6.83 3.24
N VAL A 104 -16.86 -6.23 3.64
CA VAL A 104 -17.54 -5.15 2.93
C VAL A 104 -17.19 -3.85 3.62
N GLU A 105 -16.80 -2.85 2.85
CA GLU A 105 -16.38 -1.55 3.36
C GLU A 105 -17.05 -0.41 2.59
N GLU A 106 -17.24 0.71 3.27
CA GLU A 106 -17.53 1.98 2.63
C GLU A 106 -16.41 2.31 1.61
N TYR A 107 -16.80 2.72 0.40
CA TYR A 107 -15.83 3.21 -0.57
C TYR A 107 -15.44 4.65 -0.26
N ILE A 108 -14.18 4.87 0.04
CA ILE A 108 -13.63 6.21 0.23
C ILE A 108 -13.11 6.72 -1.11
N GLU A 109 -13.85 7.62 -1.74
CA GLU A 109 -13.40 8.29 -2.94
C GLU A 109 -12.34 9.32 -2.59
N GLY A 110 -11.26 9.37 -3.37
CA GLY A 110 -10.22 10.38 -3.18
C GLY A 110 -8.83 9.92 -3.61
N ARG A 111 -7.85 10.76 -3.28
CA ARG A 111 -6.44 10.57 -3.59
C ARG A 111 -5.87 9.42 -2.75
N GLU A 112 -5.07 8.59 -3.38
CA GLU A 112 -4.39 7.47 -2.72
C GLU A 112 -2.93 7.83 -2.45
N ILE A 113 -2.48 7.52 -1.24
CA ILE A 113 -1.09 7.66 -0.81
C ILE A 113 -0.64 6.42 -0.05
N SER A 114 0.66 6.22 0.03
CA SER A 114 1.24 5.24 0.95
C SER A 114 2.34 5.84 1.81
N VAL A 115 2.59 5.22 2.96
CA VAL A 115 3.55 5.68 3.97
C VAL A 115 4.48 4.54 4.35
N GLU A 116 5.78 4.79 4.24
CA GLU A 116 6.82 3.84 4.63
C GLU A 116 7.37 4.20 6.01
N PHE A 117 7.40 3.21 6.90
CA PHE A 117 8.03 3.30 8.21
C PHE A 117 9.02 2.18 8.42
N ILE A 118 9.97 2.43 9.32
CA ILE A 118 10.80 1.38 9.92
C ILE A 118 10.63 1.42 11.43
N SER A 119 10.44 0.24 12.03
CA SER A 119 10.20 0.05 13.45
C SER A 119 11.37 -0.72 14.07
N PHE A 120 11.77 -0.32 15.28
CA PHE A 120 12.74 -1.03 16.07
C PHE A 120 12.40 -0.93 17.55
N LYS A 121 12.18 -2.07 18.19
CA LYS A 121 11.79 -2.18 19.61
C LYS A 121 10.60 -1.29 19.97
N GLY A 122 9.56 -1.31 19.11
CA GLY A 122 8.34 -0.52 19.30
C GLY A 122 8.50 0.99 19.07
N ARG A 123 9.63 1.46 18.55
CA ARG A 123 9.81 2.85 18.12
C ARG A 123 9.67 2.92 16.61
N HIS A 124 8.80 3.80 16.14
CA HIS A 124 8.43 3.92 14.73
C HIS A 124 9.02 5.18 14.11
N TYR A 125 9.75 5.02 13.02
CA TYR A 125 10.44 6.09 12.31
C TYR A 125 9.84 6.26 10.91
N PRO A 126 9.22 7.42 10.60
CA PRO A 126 8.71 7.71 9.25
C PRO A 126 9.87 7.86 8.28
N LEU A 127 9.71 7.34 7.06
CA LEU A 127 10.71 7.43 6.01
C LEU A 127 10.25 8.30 4.86
N ALA A 128 9.10 7.98 4.25
CA ALA A 128 8.56 8.71 3.12
C ALA A 128 7.05 8.54 2.98
N ILE A 129 6.40 9.52 2.37
CA ILE A 129 5.02 9.41 1.90
C ILE A 129 5.02 9.50 0.37
N THR A 130 4.28 8.58 -0.26
CA THR A 130 4.22 8.38 -1.71
C THR A 130 2.85 8.73 -2.24
N ASP A 131 2.77 9.54 -3.29
CA ASP A 131 1.58 9.65 -4.12
C ASP A 131 1.43 8.40 -4.98
N LYS A 132 0.22 7.85 -5.04
CA LYS A 132 -0.13 6.71 -5.89
C LYS A 132 -1.16 7.14 -6.93
N VAL A 133 -0.88 6.83 -8.19
CA VAL A 133 -1.82 6.99 -9.31
C VAL A 133 -2.18 5.59 -9.80
N THR A 134 -3.48 5.31 -9.90
CA THR A 134 -3.99 3.99 -10.31
C THR A 134 -4.92 4.13 -11.52
N THR A 135 -5.26 3.00 -12.16
CA THR A 135 -6.31 2.95 -13.20
C THR A 135 -7.69 3.36 -12.67
N GLY A 136 -7.87 3.36 -11.34
CA GLY A 136 -9.19 3.43 -10.74
C GLY A 136 -9.98 2.12 -10.92
N SER A 137 -11.30 2.19 -10.65
CA SER A 137 -12.21 1.05 -10.84
C SER A 137 -12.24 0.58 -12.30
N PRO A 138 -12.32 -0.72 -12.56
CA PRO A 138 -12.54 -1.80 -11.60
C PRO A 138 -11.25 -2.43 -11.02
N HIS A 139 -10.07 -2.19 -11.59
CA HIS A 139 -8.88 -3.00 -11.32
C HIS A 139 -7.90 -2.38 -10.31
N PHE A 140 -7.92 -1.05 -10.13
CA PHE A 140 -7.06 -0.31 -9.20
C PHE A 140 -5.56 -0.64 -9.36
N VAL A 141 -5.10 -0.85 -10.60
CA VAL A 141 -3.68 -1.15 -10.90
C VAL A 141 -2.87 0.14 -10.83
N GLU A 142 -1.73 0.09 -10.17
CA GLU A 142 -0.83 1.23 -10.02
C GLU A 142 -0.17 1.58 -11.35
N LEU A 143 -0.22 2.86 -11.71
CA LEU A 143 0.37 3.45 -12.92
C LEU A 143 1.58 4.34 -12.61
N GLU A 144 1.57 5.01 -11.46
CA GLU A 144 2.64 5.93 -11.07
C GLU A 144 2.79 5.96 -9.54
N HIS A 145 4.03 6.16 -9.07
CA HIS A 145 4.36 6.47 -7.68
C HIS A 145 5.33 7.64 -7.64
N HIS A 146 5.11 8.58 -6.71
CA HIS A 146 5.97 9.76 -6.57
C HIS A 146 6.24 10.10 -5.11
N GLN A 147 7.50 10.37 -4.77
CA GLN A 147 7.96 10.84 -3.47
C GLN A 147 8.70 12.18 -3.60
N PRO A 148 8.55 13.09 -2.63
CA PRO A 148 7.53 13.08 -1.58
C PRO A 148 6.14 13.31 -2.16
N ALA A 149 5.11 12.88 -1.43
CA ALA A 149 3.73 13.18 -1.76
C ALA A 149 3.45 14.69 -1.63
N GLY A 150 2.61 15.23 -2.55
CA GLY A 150 2.20 16.63 -2.51
C GLY A 150 1.18 16.91 -1.40
N LEU A 151 1.61 16.94 -0.14
CA LEU A 151 0.80 17.14 1.05
C LEU A 151 1.18 18.44 1.75
N SER A 152 0.23 19.04 2.48
CA SER A 152 0.55 20.11 3.43
C SER A 152 1.32 19.57 4.63
N SER A 153 2.08 20.43 5.33
CA SER A 153 2.81 20.03 6.54
C SER A 153 1.88 19.44 7.60
N LEU A 154 0.68 19.99 7.75
CA LEU A 154 -0.32 19.47 8.69
C LEU A 154 -0.77 18.06 8.32
N GLN A 155 -1.09 17.79 7.06
CA GLN A 155 -1.44 16.45 6.60
C GLN A 155 -0.30 15.46 6.80
N TYR A 156 0.93 15.91 6.55
CA TYR A 156 2.14 15.09 6.77
C TYR A 156 2.28 14.67 8.23
N GLU A 157 2.09 15.60 9.17
CA GLU A 157 2.14 15.33 10.61
C GLU A 157 1.00 14.41 11.06
N MET A 158 -0.23 14.68 10.62
CA MET A 158 -1.41 13.86 10.94
C MET A 158 -1.25 12.42 10.48
N ILE A 159 -0.84 12.19 9.22
CA ILE A 159 -0.64 10.87 8.64
C ILE A 159 0.46 10.11 9.40
N ASN A 160 1.58 10.76 9.70
CA ASN A 160 2.66 10.13 10.46
C ASN A 160 2.23 9.76 11.89
N ALA A 161 1.46 10.62 12.56
CA ALA A 161 0.94 10.34 13.88
C ALA A 161 -0.07 9.18 13.88
N GLU A 162 -0.97 9.15 12.90
CA GLU A 162 -1.97 8.10 12.73
C GLU A 162 -1.32 6.76 12.38
N THR A 163 -0.29 6.77 11.51
CA THR A 163 0.47 5.57 11.17
C THR A 163 1.16 4.96 12.40
N LYS A 164 1.74 5.77 13.29
CA LYS A 164 2.33 5.27 14.54
C LYS A 164 1.29 4.58 15.42
N LYS A 165 0.12 5.21 15.62
CA LYS A 165 -0.98 4.59 16.37
C LYS A 165 -1.43 3.27 15.74
N ALA A 166 -1.51 3.22 14.41
CA ALA A 166 -1.89 2.01 13.69
C ALA A 166 -0.88 0.86 13.86
N LEU A 167 0.41 1.18 13.85
CA LEU A 167 1.48 0.21 14.14
C LEU A 167 1.38 -0.32 15.57
N ASP A 168 1.18 0.56 16.55
CA ASP A 168 0.98 0.19 17.95
C ASP A 168 -0.27 -0.68 18.14
N ALA A 169 -1.41 -0.29 17.53
CA ALA A 169 -2.68 -1.02 17.60
C ALA A 169 -2.57 -2.46 17.05
N LEU A 170 -1.76 -2.65 16.02
CA LEU A 170 -1.50 -3.98 15.45
C LEU A 170 -0.41 -4.75 16.21
N GLY A 171 0.38 -4.09 17.07
CA GLY A 171 1.50 -4.67 17.79
C GLY A 171 2.72 -4.90 16.91
N ILE A 172 2.90 -4.08 15.87
CA ILE A 172 4.09 -4.12 15.02
C ILE A 172 5.22 -3.38 15.74
N THR A 173 6.32 -4.08 15.99
CA THR A 173 7.45 -3.54 16.77
C THR A 173 8.77 -3.54 16.02
N GLU A 174 8.89 -4.33 14.94
CA GLU A 174 10.15 -4.57 14.23
C GLU A 174 9.97 -4.50 12.71
N GLY A 175 10.99 -3.97 12.02
CA GLY A 175 11.09 -4.02 10.57
C GLY A 175 10.28 -2.96 9.83
N ALA A 176 10.07 -3.22 8.55
CA ALA A 176 9.37 -2.33 7.64
C ALA A 176 7.85 -2.40 7.79
N SER A 177 7.20 -1.29 7.51
CA SER A 177 5.76 -1.25 7.25
C SER A 177 5.43 -0.34 6.08
N HIS A 178 4.36 -0.69 5.39
CA HIS A 178 3.74 0.02 4.28
C HIS A 178 2.28 0.23 4.60
N THR A 179 1.85 1.47 4.67
CA THR A 179 0.48 1.82 5.06
C THR A 179 -0.18 2.62 3.95
N GLU A 180 -1.35 2.20 3.52
CA GLU A 180 -2.12 2.86 2.46
C GLU A 180 -3.24 3.69 3.06
N TYR A 181 -3.42 4.89 2.51
CA TYR A 181 -4.44 5.85 2.91
C TYR A 181 -5.22 6.36 1.70
N ARG A 182 -6.47 6.76 1.95
CA ARG A 182 -7.22 7.64 1.05
C ARG A 182 -7.52 8.96 1.73
N ILE A 183 -7.40 10.05 0.96
CA ILE A 183 -7.74 11.40 1.37
C ILE A 183 -8.92 11.81 0.52
N ASN A 184 -10.10 11.99 1.15
CA ASN A 184 -11.32 12.35 0.46
C ASN A 184 -11.32 13.83 0.01
N GLY A 185 -12.39 14.24 -0.71
CA GLY A 185 -12.53 15.62 -1.18
C GLY A 185 -12.62 16.69 -0.09
N ASN A 186 -12.96 16.32 1.14
CA ASN A 186 -12.98 17.20 2.31
C ASN A 186 -11.63 17.30 3.02
N GLY A 187 -10.65 16.46 2.62
CA GLY A 187 -9.34 16.37 3.27
C GLY A 187 -9.29 15.36 4.44
N ASP A 188 -10.37 14.60 4.69
CA ASP A 188 -10.38 13.55 5.71
C ASP A 188 -9.50 12.38 5.28
N ILE A 189 -8.72 11.84 6.22
CA ILE A 189 -7.72 10.81 5.99
C ILE A 189 -8.24 9.49 6.53
N TYR A 190 -8.30 8.46 5.68
CA TYR A 190 -8.74 7.11 6.02
C TYR A 190 -7.63 6.10 5.81
N ILE A 191 -7.30 5.32 6.83
CA ILE A 191 -6.38 4.19 6.69
C ILE A 191 -7.08 3.03 5.96
N ILE A 192 -6.47 2.58 4.85
CA ILE A 192 -7.04 1.52 4.00
C ILE A 192 -6.40 0.16 4.27
N GLU A 193 -5.09 0.10 4.38
CA GLU A 193 -4.36 -1.14 4.65
C GLU A 193 -3.00 -0.82 5.29
N LEU A 194 -2.53 -1.72 6.17
CA LEU A 194 -1.18 -1.68 6.72
C LEU A 194 -0.57 -3.08 6.61
N GLY A 195 0.54 -3.18 5.88
CA GLY A 195 1.33 -4.39 5.79
C GLY A 195 2.63 -4.28 6.59
N ALA A 196 2.96 -5.31 7.39
CA ALA A 196 4.23 -5.42 8.11
C ALA A 196 5.36 -5.85 7.15
N ARG A 197 5.57 -5.07 6.10
CA ARG A 197 6.54 -5.28 5.02
C ARG A 197 6.82 -3.97 4.30
N MET A 198 7.88 -3.93 3.51
CA MET A 198 8.15 -2.80 2.61
C MET A 198 7.09 -2.66 1.52
N GLY A 199 6.86 -1.44 1.04
CA GLY A 199 6.12 -1.18 -0.17
C GLY A 199 6.71 -1.91 -1.38
N GLY A 200 5.82 -2.42 -2.25
CA GLY A 200 6.19 -2.99 -3.54
C GLY A 200 6.51 -1.92 -4.59
N ASP A 201 6.54 -2.34 -5.85
CA ASP A 201 6.58 -1.43 -7.00
C ASP A 201 7.67 -0.35 -6.89
N PHE A 202 8.87 -0.78 -6.46
CA PHE A 202 10.06 0.05 -6.24
C PHE A 202 9.96 1.06 -5.08
N ILE A 203 8.81 1.20 -4.40
CA ILE A 203 8.65 2.17 -3.30
C ILE A 203 9.72 1.94 -2.23
N GLY A 204 9.78 0.73 -1.68
CA GLY A 204 10.70 0.40 -0.60
C GLY A 204 12.14 0.17 -1.05
N SER A 205 12.36 -0.45 -2.21
CA SER A 205 13.71 -0.80 -2.69
C SER A 205 14.46 0.39 -3.27
N ASP A 206 13.78 1.29 -3.95
CA ASP A 206 14.40 2.35 -4.76
C ASP A 206 13.97 3.76 -4.32
N LEU A 207 12.64 4.05 -4.33
CA LEU A 207 12.15 5.42 -4.21
C LEU A 207 12.49 6.08 -2.88
N VAL A 208 12.39 5.36 -1.75
CA VAL A 208 12.79 5.89 -0.43
C VAL A 208 14.25 6.31 -0.44
N ARG A 209 15.15 5.48 -0.97
CA ARG A 209 16.57 5.79 -1.05
C ARG A 209 16.85 6.96 -1.99
N LEU A 210 16.17 7.02 -3.12
CA LEU A 210 16.35 8.08 -4.10
C LEU A 210 15.87 9.44 -3.56
N SER A 211 14.74 9.49 -2.84
CA SER A 211 14.17 10.73 -2.31
C SER A 211 14.85 11.21 -1.04
N THR A 212 15.19 10.30 -0.11
CA THR A 212 15.67 10.64 1.25
C THR A 212 17.15 10.37 1.49
N GLY A 213 17.79 9.54 0.64
CA GLY A 213 19.14 9.03 0.85
C GLY A 213 19.25 7.89 1.87
N TYR A 214 18.16 7.52 2.54
CA TYR A 214 18.15 6.41 3.49
C TYR A 214 18.00 5.06 2.77
N ASP A 215 18.95 4.15 3.00
CA ASP A 215 18.89 2.78 2.47
C ASP A 215 17.92 1.94 3.31
N PHE A 216 16.67 1.88 2.88
CA PHE A 216 15.59 1.20 3.62
C PHE A 216 15.81 -0.32 3.68
N VAL A 217 16.32 -0.94 2.61
CA VAL A 217 16.64 -2.37 2.57
C VAL A 217 17.70 -2.70 3.62
N LYS A 218 18.78 -1.90 3.66
CA LYS A 218 19.83 -2.03 4.67
C LYS A 218 19.28 -1.86 6.08
N GLY A 219 18.41 -0.86 6.29
CA GLY A 219 17.76 -0.62 7.59
C GLY A 219 16.96 -1.82 8.08
N VAL A 220 16.21 -2.49 7.19
CA VAL A 220 15.46 -3.72 7.53
C VAL A 220 16.40 -4.85 7.94
N ILE A 221 17.53 -5.01 7.25
CA ILE A 221 18.57 -6.00 7.61
C ILE A 221 19.17 -5.66 8.97
N GLU A 222 19.50 -4.39 9.24
CA GLU A 222 20.02 -3.93 10.54
C GLU A 222 19.04 -4.18 11.68
N VAL A 223 17.71 -4.02 11.45
CA VAL A 223 16.67 -4.38 12.44
C VAL A 223 16.74 -5.87 12.75
N ALA A 224 16.76 -6.73 11.73
CA ALA A 224 16.80 -8.19 11.92
C ALA A 224 18.06 -8.65 12.67
N LEU A 225 19.19 -8.01 12.43
CA LEU A 225 20.45 -8.25 13.16
C LEU A 225 20.46 -7.64 14.57
N GLY A 226 19.56 -6.67 14.82
CA GLY A 226 19.54 -5.89 16.09
C GLY A 226 20.59 -4.81 16.17
N GLU A 227 21.13 -4.40 15.04
CA GLU A 227 22.17 -3.38 14.88
C GLU A 227 21.60 -2.06 14.32
N PHE A 228 20.28 -1.89 14.40
CA PHE A 228 19.55 -0.77 13.83
C PHE A 228 20.09 0.59 14.26
N LYS A 229 20.26 1.46 13.29
CA LYS A 229 20.59 2.87 13.47
C LYS A 229 19.41 3.74 13.04
N LYS A 230 19.11 4.75 13.86
CA LYS A 230 18.04 5.71 13.53
C LYS A 230 18.26 6.29 12.12
N PRO A 231 17.21 6.38 11.29
CA PRO A 231 17.33 6.96 9.96
C PRO A 231 17.91 8.37 9.98
N VAL A 232 18.87 8.60 9.08
CA VAL A 232 19.43 9.92 8.78
C VAL A 232 19.16 10.19 7.31
N PHE A 233 18.47 11.28 7.02
CA PHE A 233 18.17 11.68 5.66
C PHE A 233 19.28 12.57 5.13
N SER A 234 19.93 12.13 4.06
CA SER A 234 21.04 12.84 3.41
C SER A 234 20.63 13.53 2.10
N LYS A 235 19.38 13.34 1.68
CA LYS A 235 18.81 13.93 0.46
C LYS A 235 17.41 14.46 0.73
N HIS A 236 17.03 15.45 -0.10
CA HIS A 236 15.67 15.99 -0.19
C HIS A 236 15.35 16.15 -1.69
N ALA A 237 15.18 15.01 -2.37
CA ALA A 237 14.94 14.95 -3.80
C ALA A 237 13.54 14.39 -4.09
N PHE A 238 13.08 14.59 -5.31
CA PHE A 238 11.92 13.91 -5.85
C PHE A 238 12.36 12.62 -6.51
N SER A 239 11.63 11.54 -6.28
CA SER A 239 11.78 10.28 -6.98
C SER A 239 10.42 9.75 -7.40
N GLY A 240 10.38 8.92 -8.41
CA GLY A 240 9.14 8.28 -8.81
C GLY A 240 9.36 7.18 -9.80
N VAL A 241 8.30 6.44 -10.04
CA VAL A 241 8.22 5.40 -11.06
C VAL A 241 6.95 5.62 -11.89
N TYR A 242 7.11 5.47 -13.19
CA TYR A 242 6.03 5.39 -14.17
C TYR A 242 5.98 3.97 -14.72
N PHE A 243 4.79 3.39 -14.80
CA PHE A 243 4.57 2.08 -15.37
C PHE A 243 3.93 2.19 -16.76
N LEU A 244 4.44 1.41 -17.70
CA LEU A 244 3.95 1.37 -19.07
C LEU A 244 2.84 0.33 -19.23
N SER A 245 1.73 0.77 -19.79
CA SER A 245 0.58 -0.04 -20.19
C SER A 245 -0.19 0.67 -21.31
N LYS A 246 -1.32 0.15 -21.73
CA LYS A 246 -2.18 0.85 -22.69
C LYS A 246 -2.73 2.16 -22.14
N GLU A 247 -3.03 2.22 -20.82
CA GLU A 247 -3.49 3.43 -20.13
C GLU A 247 -2.45 4.55 -20.15
N THR A 248 -1.17 4.17 -20.21
CA THR A 248 -0.03 5.09 -20.18
C THR A 248 0.80 5.02 -21.46
N GLU A 249 0.20 4.68 -22.61
CA GLU A 249 0.93 4.55 -23.89
C GLU A 249 1.69 5.82 -24.32
N ARG A 250 1.28 6.99 -23.80
CA ARG A 250 2.01 8.26 -23.96
C ARG A 250 3.45 8.20 -23.47
N LEU A 251 3.78 7.24 -22.61
CA LEU A 251 5.14 7.05 -22.08
C LEU A 251 6.07 6.30 -23.04
N LEU A 252 5.55 5.61 -24.05
CA LEU A 252 6.34 4.76 -24.94
C LEU A 252 7.53 5.49 -25.60
N PRO A 253 7.40 6.75 -26.09
CA PRO A 253 8.53 7.49 -26.66
C PRO A 253 9.70 7.70 -25.69
N PHE A 254 9.43 7.77 -24.39
CA PHE A 254 10.46 7.95 -23.36
C PHE A 254 11.22 6.67 -23.06
N PHE A 255 10.66 5.51 -23.35
CA PHE A 255 11.38 4.23 -23.34
C PHE A 255 12.32 4.09 -24.53
N GLU A 256 11.97 4.64 -25.67
CA GLU A 256 12.79 4.63 -26.88
C GLU A 256 13.95 5.67 -26.79
N HIS A 257 13.69 6.77 -26.11
CA HIS A 257 14.64 7.87 -25.93
C HIS A 257 14.77 8.26 -24.45
N PRO A 258 15.34 7.40 -23.58
CA PRO A 258 15.40 7.63 -22.12
C PRO A 258 16.13 8.93 -21.74
N THR A 259 17.09 9.36 -22.52
CA THR A 259 17.85 10.61 -22.29
C THR A 259 17.01 11.87 -22.46
N SER A 260 15.81 11.78 -23.03
CA SER A 260 14.88 12.92 -23.15
C SER A 260 14.18 13.29 -21.85
N VAL A 261 14.18 12.42 -20.84
CA VAL A 261 13.60 12.67 -19.52
C VAL A 261 14.72 12.99 -18.53
N PRO A 262 14.73 14.18 -17.92
CA PRO A 262 15.74 14.53 -16.93
C PRO A 262 15.70 13.60 -15.71
N GLY A 263 16.87 13.15 -15.26
CA GLY A 263 16.97 12.41 -14.00
C GLY A 263 16.55 10.96 -14.07
N ILE A 264 16.40 10.34 -15.24
CA ILE A 264 16.16 8.89 -15.33
C ILE A 264 17.31 8.14 -14.68
N ILE A 265 16.95 7.26 -13.74
CA ILE A 265 17.88 6.37 -13.03
C ILE A 265 17.87 4.98 -13.67
N ARG A 266 16.67 4.49 -14.03
CA ARG A 266 16.49 3.18 -14.65
C ARG A 266 15.24 3.17 -15.52
N SER A 267 15.32 2.50 -16.66
CA SER A 267 14.20 2.29 -17.57
C SER A 267 14.28 0.88 -18.11
N GLU A 268 13.16 0.18 -18.16
CA GLU A 268 13.06 -1.15 -18.73
C GLU A 268 11.77 -1.30 -19.51
N LEU A 269 11.89 -1.66 -20.80
CA LEU A 269 10.78 -1.99 -21.69
C LEU A 269 10.72 -3.51 -21.82
N MET A 270 9.70 -4.12 -21.23
CA MET A 270 9.51 -5.58 -21.24
C MET A 270 8.70 -6.05 -22.44
N ASN A 271 7.70 -5.27 -22.88
CA ASN A 271 6.85 -5.61 -24.01
C ASN A 271 6.43 -4.32 -24.76
N ARG A 272 6.42 -4.39 -26.10
CA ARG A 272 5.92 -3.30 -26.97
C ARG A 272 4.44 -3.43 -27.34
N ASP A 273 3.87 -4.62 -27.18
CA ASP A 273 2.43 -4.87 -27.38
C ASP A 273 1.69 -4.46 -26.11
N LEU A 274 1.26 -3.20 -26.06
CA LEU A 274 0.64 -2.63 -24.89
C LEU A 274 -0.82 -3.11 -24.76
N LYS A 275 -1.16 -3.58 -23.57
CA LYS A 275 -2.53 -4.01 -23.21
C LYS A 275 -3.06 -3.19 -22.04
N TYR A 276 -4.39 -3.10 -21.96
CA TYR A 276 -5.05 -2.65 -20.73
C TYR A 276 -4.74 -3.62 -19.60
N VAL A 277 -4.41 -3.10 -18.43
CA VAL A 277 -3.94 -3.92 -17.31
C VAL A 277 -5.06 -4.21 -16.31
N HIS A 278 -5.12 -5.48 -15.90
CA HIS A 278 -6.03 -5.97 -14.85
C HIS A 278 -5.27 -6.30 -13.55
N CYS A 279 -3.95 -6.42 -13.64
CA CYS A 279 -3.06 -6.59 -12.49
C CYS A 279 -1.67 -6.01 -12.78
N SER A 280 -0.88 -5.79 -11.73
CA SER A 280 0.45 -5.19 -11.83
C SER A 280 1.45 -6.01 -12.68
N ALA A 281 1.25 -7.34 -12.80
CA ALA A 281 2.12 -8.21 -13.59
C ALA A 281 1.96 -8.03 -15.13
N GLU A 282 0.87 -7.39 -15.58
CA GLU A 282 0.60 -7.14 -16.99
C GLU A 282 1.21 -5.86 -17.53
N ARG A 283 1.83 -5.07 -16.66
CA ARG A 283 2.53 -3.83 -17.06
C ARG A 283 3.70 -4.15 -17.99
N SER A 284 3.90 -3.34 -19.02
CA SER A 284 4.82 -3.58 -20.13
C SER A 284 6.21 -2.96 -19.93
N GLY A 285 6.43 -2.23 -18.86
CA GLY A 285 7.71 -1.59 -18.56
C GLY A 285 7.61 -0.60 -17.42
N TYR A 286 8.75 0.01 -17.06
CA TYR A 286 8.81 1.05 -16.03
C TYR A 286 9.96 2.03 -16.28
N ILE A 287 9.80 3.26 -15.80
CA ILE A 287 10.82 4.31 -15.76
C ILE A 287 10.95 4.80 -14.33
N ILE A 288 12.14 4.73 -13.72
CA ILE A 288 12.44 5.29 -12.40
C ILE A 288 13.27 6.57 -12.59
N TYR A 289 12.89 7.63 -11.88
CA TYR A 289 13.60 8.90 -11.91
C TYR A 289 13.98 9.40 -10.51
N GLN A 290 15.01 10.28 -10.48
CA GLN A 290 15.36 11.14 -9.34
C GLN A 290 15.65 12.55 -9.89
N SER A 291 15.09 13.59 -9.25
CA SER A 291 15.24 14.97 -9.70
C SER A 291 15.07 15.95 -8.54
N ASP A 292 15.47 17.22 -8.73
CA ASP A 292 15.20 18.29 -7.76
C ASP A 292 13.74 18.77 -7.74
N LYS A 293 12.92 18.31 -8.68
CA LYS A 293 11.48 18.56 -8.75
C LYS A 293 10.74 17.33 -9.28
N ARG A 294 9.43 17.22 -9.00
CA ARG A 294 8.61 16.16 -9.57
C ARG A 294 8.68 16.21 -11.10
N VAL A 295 9.09 15.12 -11.70
CA VAL A 295 9.07 14.94 -13.15
C VAL A 295 7.66 14.60 -13.57
N ILE A 296 7.15 15.25 -14.61
CA ILE A 296 5.84 15.00 -15.23
C ILE A 296 6.13 14.67 -16.69
N ILE A 297 5.71 13.48 -17.16
CA ILE A 297 5.88 12.96 -18.53
C ILE A 297 4.58 12.40 -19.09
#